data_ed7b39fee3f9868562905c673e784075
#
_entry.id   ed7b39fee3f9868562905c673e784075
#
_cell.length_a   1.000
_cell.length_b   1.000
_cell.length_c   1.000
_cell.angle_alpha   90.00
_cell.angle_beta   90.00
_cell.angle_gamma   90.00
#
_symmetry.space_group_name_H-M   'P 1'
#
loop_
_entity.id
_entity.type
_entity.pdbx_description
1 polymer ?
#
loop_
_entity_poly.entity_id
_entity_poly.type
_entity_poly.pdbx_seq_one_letter_code
_entity_poly.pdbx_strand_id
1 'polypeptide(L)'
;KDILHDVLKILGCKRLFWGVEVKPGMPTIGALYQDKVMICLSGNPYGAAVNLELMTRPVLAKMSGRYDLQITRLNAVIDHDCFKKCPVVRYVRAFYRDRHVCAANGSNASGIISNLSGCNCLIEIPAGTSEVRRGDQVSVVLFA
;
A
#
# COMPACT_ATOMS: atom_id res chain seq x y z
N LYS A 1 -4.65 -7.24 20.88
CA LYS A 1 -3.25 -7.66 20.98
C LYS A 1 -2.92 -8.45 19.73
N ASP A 2 -1.85 -8.08 19.02
CA ASP A 2 -1.41 -8.80 17.82
C ASP A 2 -0.73 -10.10 18.28
N ILE A 3 -1.32 -11.24 17.91
CA ILE A 3 -0.82 -12.57 18.28
C ILE A 3 0.11 -13.18 17.22
N LEU A 4 0.26 -12.53 16.06
CA LEU A 4 1.01 -13.09 14.92
C LEU A 4 2.47 -13.37 15.27
N HIS A 5 3.10 -12.53 16.07
CA HIS A 5 4.48 -12.75 16.51
C HIS A 5 4.66 -14.05 17.27
N ASP A 6 3.74 -14.33 18.21
CA ASP A 6 3.78 -15.54 19.04
C ASP A 6 3.50 -16.78 18.17
N VAL A 7 2.51 -16.70 17.27
CA VAL A 7 2.17 -17.80 16.35
C VAL A 7 3.34 -18.14 15.42
N LEU A 8 3.97 -17.13 14.78
CA LEU A 8 5.10 -17.36 13.90
C LEU A 8 6.29 -17.99 14.63
N LYS A 9 6.52 -17.60 15.88
CA LYS A 9 7.55 -18.20 16.73
C LYS A 9 7.25 -19.65 17.09
N ILE A 10 6.02 -19.95 17.49
CA ILE A 10 5.58 -21.35 17.82
C ILE A 10 5.70 -22.25 16.60
N LEU A 11 5.37 -21.76 15.40
CA LEU A 11 5.48 -22.50 14.15
C LEU A 11 6.93 -22.64 13.65
N GLY A 12 7.90 -22.04 14.30
CA GLY A 12 9.30 -22.06 13.86
C GLY A 12 9.54 -21.28 12.54
N CYS A 13 8.73 -20.28 12.26
CA CYS A 13 8.90 -19.47 11.06
C CYS A 13 10.16 -18.62 11.13
N LYS A 14 10.90 -18.55 10.02
CA LYS A 14 11.99 -17.59 9.84
C LYS A 14 11.43 -16.23 9.46
N ARG A 15 11.36 -15.29 10.41
CA ARG A 15 10.95 -13.92 10.12
C ARG A 15 12.02 -13.20 9.30
N LEU A 16 11.65 -12.62 8.16
CA LEU A 16 12.50 -11.84 7.26
C LEU A 16 12.49 -10.37 7.65
N PHE A 17 11.30 -9.81 7.90
CA PHE A 17 11.12 -8.43 8.37
C PHE A 17 9.85 -8.30 9.19
N TRP A 18 9.78 -7.22 9.96
CA TRP A 18 8.58 -6.75 10.64
C TRP A 18 8.48 -5.24 10.55
N GLY A 19 7.31 -4.80 10.09
CA GLY A 19 7.03 -3.41 9.85
C GLY A 19 7.60 -2.91 8.54
N VAL A 20 6.88 -1.98 7.93
CA VAL A 20 7.27 -1.26 6.72
C VAL A 20 6.97 0.22 6.91
N GLU A 21 7.84 1.09 6.40
CA GLU A 21 7.70 2.54 6.58
C GLU A 21 6.67 3.14 5.61
N VAL A 22 5.45 2.63 5.66
CA VAL A 22 4.33 3.11 4.84
C VAL A 22 3.08 3.37 5.68
N LYS A 23 2.23 4.25 5.23
CA LYS A 23 0.94 4.57 5.87
C LYS A 23 -0.17 4.66 4.82
N PRO A 24 -1.27 3.88 4.99
CA PRO A 24 -1.50 2.81 5.98
C PRO A 24 -0.71 1.54 5.65
N GLY A 25 -0.64 0.58 6.60
CA GLY A 25 -0.07 -0.74 6.35
C GLY A 25 1.24 -1.04 7.07
N MET A 26 1.71 -0.15 7.96
CA MET A 26 2.97 -0.33 8.70
C MET A 26 3.12 -1.72 9.35
N PRO A 27 2.14 -2.30 10.09
CA PRO A 27 2.29 -3.60 10.71
C PRO A 27 2.12 -4.74 9.70
N THR A 28 3.17 -5.00 8.93
CA THR A 28 3.24 -6.10 7.97
C THR A 28 4.45 -6.96 8.28
N ILE A 29 4.31 -8.28 8.21
CA ILE A 29 5.36 -9.24 8.50
C ILE A 29 5.64 -10.08 7.26
N GLY A 30 6.91 -10.20 6.89
CA GLY A 30 7.39 -11.19 5.93
C GLY A 30 8.10 -12.32 6.67
N ALA A 31 7.76 -13.56 6.35
CA ALA A 31 8.35 -14.74 6.96
C ALA A 31 8.45 -15.90 5.96
N LEU A 32 9.24 -16.91 6.33
CA LEU A 32 9.28 -18.20 5.67
C LEU A 32 8.85 -19.29 6.65
N TYR A 33 8.01 -20.19 6.18
CA TYR A 33 7.62 -21.42 6.87
C TYR A 33 7.84 -22.59 5.94
N GLN A 34 8.75 -23.50 6.29
CA GLN A 34 9.11 -24.66 5.44
C GLN A 34 9.33 -24.24 3.97
N ASP A 35 10.16 -23.21 3.75
CA ASP A 35 10.46 -22.61 2.43
C ASP A 35 9.30 -21.93 1.69
N LYS A 36 8.12 -21.84 2.33
CA LYS A 36 6.97 -21.13 1.78
C LYS A 36 6.96 -19.69 2.26
N VAL A 37 6.72 -18.76 1.33
CA VAL A 37 6.60 -17.34 1.63
C VAL A 37 5.29 -17.08 2.38
N MET A 38 5.39 -16.36 3.50
CA MET A 38 4.26 -15.84 4.26
C MET A 38 4.34 -14.32 4.31
N ILE A 39 3.25 -13.66 3.95
CA ILE A 39 3.08 -12.21 4.11
C ILE A 39 1.85 -11.98 4.97
N CYS A 40 2.08 -11.54 6.22
CA CYS A 40 1.01 -11.22 7.15
C CYS A 40 0.69 -9.74 7.03
N LEU A 41 -0.46 -9.43 6.48
CA LEU A 41 -0.91 -8.06 6.25
C LEU A 41 -1.54 -7.45 7.50
N SER A 42 -1.61 -6.12 7.53
CA SER A 42 -2.27 -5.37 8.60
C SER A 42 -3.73 -5.81 8.79
N GLY A 43 -4.20 -5.89 10.03
CA GLY A 43 -5.62 -6.09 10.35
C GLY A 43 -6.53 -4.92 9.94
N ASN A 44 -5.95 -3.78 9.58
CA ASN A 44 -6.66 -2.67 8.96
C ASN A 44 -6.91 -2.97 7.47
N PRO A 45 -8.17 -3.08 7.00
CA PRO A 45 -8.49 -3.48 5.64
C PRO A 45 -7.85 -2.60 4.56
N TYR A 46 -7.80 -1.30 4.77
CA TYR A 46 -7.14 -0.41 3.81
C TYR A 46 -5.61 -0.59 3.80
N GLY A 47 -5.01 -0.78 4.97
CA GLY A 47 -3.58 -1.09 5.07
C GLY A 47 -3.23 -2.44 4.43
N ALA A 48 -4.11 -3.43 4.58
CA ALA A 48 -3.97 -4.73 3.92
C ALA A 48 -4.03 -4.60 2.40
N ALA A 49 -4.99 -3.83 1.86
CA ALA A 49 -5.11 -3.57 0.42
C ALA A 49 -3.88 -2.86 -0.14
N VAL A 50 -3.37 -1.84 0.55
CA VAL A 50 -2.13 -1.15 0.14
C VAL A 50 -0.96 -2.13 0.06
N ASN A 51 -0.75 -2.97 1.08
CA ASN A 51 0.37 -3.91 1.08
C ASN A 51 0.15 -5.14 0.20
N LEU A 52 -1.10 -5.48 -0.11
CA LEU A 52 -1.41 -6.44 -1.17
C LEU A 52 -0.83 -5.96 -2.51
N GLU A 53 -1.11 -4.72 -2.87
CA GLU A 53 -0.61 -4.12 -4.12
C GLU A 53 0.91 -3.95 -4.11
N LEU A 54 1.48 -3.41 -3.03
CA LEU A 54 2.89 -3.03 -2.99
C LEU A 54 3.85 -4.19 -2.75
N MET A 55 3.43 -5.23 -2.05
CA MET A 55 4.31 -6.29 -1.57
C MET A 55 3.86 -7.67 -2.04
N THR A 56 2.60 -8.02 -1.82
CA THR A 56 2.12 -9.39 -2.11
C THR A 56 2.03 -9.63 -3.61
N ARG A 57 1.49 -8.69 -4.36
CA ARG A 57 1.36 -8.80 -5.82
C ARG A 57 2.72 -8.98 -6.53
N PRO A 58 3.78 -8.20 -6.25
CA PRO A 58 5.11 -8.43 -6.82
C PRO A 58 5.72 -9.79 -6.47
N VAL A 59 5.48 -10.28 -5.25
CA VAL A 59 5.92 -11.62 -4.84
C VAL A 59 5.20 -12.69 -5.68
N LEU A 60 3.89 -12.57 -5.83
CA LEU A 60 3.08 -13.47 -6.69
C LEU A 60 3.53 -13.40 -8.15
N ALA A 61 3.81 -12.21 -8.68
CA ALA A 61 4.34 -12.02 -10.03
C ALA A 61 5.63 -12.81 -10.22
N LYS A 62 6.56 -12.69 -9.28
CA LYS A 62 7.85 -13.39 -9.34
C LYS A 62 7.70 -14.91 -9.20
N MET A 63 6.82 -15.37 -8.31
CA MET A 63 6.59 -16.80 -8.08
C MET A 63 5.88 -17.50 -9.25
N SER A 64 4.98 -16.79 -9.93
CA SER A 64 4.17 -17.33 -11.03
C SER A 64 4.73 -17.05 -12.41
N GLY A 65 5.78 -16.23 -12.54
CA GLY A 65 6.29 -15.76 -13.82
C GLY A 65 5.35 -14.79 -14.56
N ARG A 66 4.33 -14.27 -13.89
CA ARG A 66 3.32 -13.37 -14.48
C ARG A 66 3.77 -11.91 -14.36
N TYR A 67 4.27 -11.36 -15.45
CA TYR A 67 4.73 -9.96 -15.50
C TYR A 67 3.58 -8.94 -15.42
N ASP A 68 2.37 -9.31 -15.78
CA ASP A 68 1.16 -8.50 -15.66
C ASP A 68 0.78 -8.17 -14.20
N LEU A 69 1.29 -8.96 -13.25
CA LEU A 69 1.13 -8.69 -11.82
C LEU A 69 2.19 -7.74 -11.25
N GLN A 70 3.13 -7.26 -12.03
CA GLN A 70 4.12 -6.28 -11.56
C GLN A 70 3.46 -4.94 -11.24
N ILE A 71 4.07 -4.21 -10.30
CA ILE A 71 3.59 -2.86 -9.93
C ILE A 71 3.77 -1.93 -11.11
N THR A 72 2.69 -1.27 -11.52
CA THR A 72 2.72 -0.20 -12.51
C THR A 72 2.72 1.14 -11.80
N ARG A 73 3.80 1.92 -11.98
CA ARG A 73 3.92 3.31 -11.50
C ARG A 73 3.88 4.27 -12.66
N LEU A 74 3.10 5.33 -12.51
CA LEU A 74 2.96 6.41 -13.48
C LEU A 74 3.07 7.76 -12.78
N ASN A 75 3.37 8.80 -13.54
CA ASN A 75 3.24 10.18 -13.08
C ASN A 75 1.88 10.73 -13.48
N ALA A 76 1.25 11.45 -12.58
CA ALA A 76 -0.04 12.11 -12.79
C ALA A 76 -0.04 13.52 -12.22
N VAL A 77 -0.90 14.37 -12.73
CA VAL A 77 -1.16 15.71 -12.20
C VAL A 77 -2.29 15.60 -11.16
N ILE A 78 -2.06 16.11 -9.96
CA ILE A 78 -3.08 16.08 -8.92
C ILE A 78 -4.10 17.21 -9.10
N ASP A 79 -5.40 16.91 -9.00
CA ASP A 79 -6.49 17.85 -9.28
C ASP A 79 -6.95 18.66 -8.06
N HIS A 80 -6.40 18.42 -6.89
CA HIS A 80 -6.76 19.12 -5.65
C HIS A 80 -5.59 19.11 -4.67
N ASP A 81 -5.66 20.01 -3.72
CA ASP A 81 -4.67 20.08 -2.64
C ASP A 81 -4.80 18.87 -1.72
N CYS A 82 -3.70 18.24 -1.38
CA CYS A 82 -3.67 17.04 -0.54
C CYS A 82 -2.60 17.17 0.53
N PHE A 83 -3.00 17.19 1.80
CA PHE A 83 -2.03 17.38 2.88
C PHE A 83 -2.19 16.50 4.07
N LYS A 84 -1.08 16.01 4.49
CA LYS A 84 -0.72 15.83 5.89
C LYS A 84 0.71 15.37 5.93
N LYS A 85 1.61 16.17 6.50
CA LYS A 85 3.00 15.75 6.75
C LYS A 85 3.00 14.39 7.42
N CYS A 86 3.75 13.46 6.85
CA CYS A 86 3.89 12.10 7.36
C CYS A 86 5.38 11.73 7.38
N PRO A 87 5.89 11.17 8.48
CA PRO A 87 7.31 10.78 8.56
C PRO A 87 7.67 9.58 7.68
N VAL A 88 6.68 8.85 7.20
CA VAL A 88 6.84 7.70 6.30
C VAL A 88 6.09 7.92 5.00
N VAL A 89 6.36 7.10 3.98
CA VAL A 89 5.65 7.16 2.70
C VAL A 89 4.15 6.95 2.93
N ARG A 90 3.34 7.82 2.36
CA ARG A 90 1.89 7.76 2.48
C ARG A 90 1.22 7.40 1.17
N TYR A 91 0.34 6.41 1.23
CA TYR A 91 -0.48 6.00 0.09
C TYR A 91 -1.91 6.49 0.28
N VAL A 92 -2.43 7.21 -0.73
CA VAL A 92 -3.76 7.80 -0.71
C VAL A 92 -4.59 7.18 -1.83
N ARG A 93 -5.77 6.68 -1.49
CA ARG A 93 -6.73 6.14 -2.46
C ARG A 93 -7.13 7.20 -3.46
N ALA A 94 -7.14 6.83 -4.75
CA ALA A 94 -7.40 7.80 -5.79
C ALA A 94 -8.02 7.16 -7.03
N PHE A 95 -8.52 8.02 -7.90
CA PHE A 95 -8.96 7.70 -9.24
C PHE A 95 -8.03 8.38 -10.24
N TYR A 96 -7.36 7.60 -11.06
CA TYR A 96 -6.50 8.04 -12.14
C TYR A 96 -7.23 7.95 -13.47
N ARG A 97 -7.19 9.01 -14.24
CA ARG A 97 -7.72 9.08 -15.59
C ARG A 97 -6.98 10.14 -16.40
N ASP A 98 -6.62 9.83 -17.63
CA ASP A 98 -6.07 10.79 -18.61
C ASP A 98 -4.88 11.63 -18.06
N ARG A 99 -3.96 11.00 -17.32
CA ARG A 99 -2.79 11.62 -16.65
C ARG A 99 -3.15 12.53 -15.47
N HIS A 100 -4.39 12.57 -15.05
CA HIS A 100 -4.87 13.27 -13.87
C HIS A 100 -5.22 12.31 -12.75
N VAL A 101 -5.08 12.76 -11.51
CA VAL A 101 -5.43 11.96 -10.34
C VAL A 101 -6.19 12.79 -9.32
N CYS A 102 -7.29 12.21 -8.83
CA CYS A 102 -8.12 12.79 -7.78
C CYS A 102 -8.19 11.82 -6.59
N ALA A 103 -7.86 12.28 -5.39
CA ALA A 103 -8.03 11.45 -4.20
C ALA A 103 -9.52 11.16 -3.95
N ALA A 104 -9.81 9.95 -3.51
CA ALA A 104 -11.17 9.57 -3.20
C ALA A 104 -11.75 10.47 -2.09
N ASN A 105 -12.93 11.02 -2.34
CA ASN A 105 -13.69 11.77 -1.35
C ASN A 105 -14.07 10.86 -0.18
N GLY A 106 -13.91 11.36 1.04
CA GLY A 106 -14.32 10.66 2.25
C GLY A 106 -13.27 10.66 3.35
N SER A 107 -13.68 10.24 4.53
CA SER A 107 -12.79 10.09 5.68
C SER A 107 -11.65 9.13 5.31
N ASN A 108 -10.41 9.58 5.48
CA ASN A 108 -9.22 8.71 5.45
C ASN A 108 -9.19 7.74 6.66
N ALA A 109 -10.34 7.53 7.31
CA ALA A 109 -10.50 6.56 8.37
C ALA A 109 -10.17 5.17 7.82
N SER A 110 -9.19 4.56 8.41
CA SER A 110 -8.53 3.36 7.94
C SER A 110 -9.39 2.08 8.01
N GLY A 111 -10.58 2.15 8.58
CA GLY A 111 -11.49 1.00 8.72
C GLY A 111 -12.57 0.87 7.65
N ILE A 112 -12.67 1.79 6.70
CA ILE A 112 -13.78 1.81 5.73
C ILE A 112 -13.30 1.28 4.38
N ILE A 113 -13.53 0.00 4.12
CA ILE A 113 -13.13 -0.65 2.86
C ILE A 113 -14.00 -0.19 1.67
N SER A 114 -15.26 0.19 1.91
CA SER A 114 -16.15 0.70 0.86
C SER A 114 -15.58 1.93 0.14
N ASN A 115 -14.71 2.68 0.79
CA ASN A 115 -14.04 3.83 0.17
C ASN A 115 -12.96 3.42 -0.86
N LEU A 116 -12.65 2.13 -1.04
CA LEU A 116 -11.85 1.62 -2.16
C LEU A 116 -12.69 1.41 -3.41
N SER A 117 -14.02 1.34 -3.27
CA SER A 117 -14.92 1.28 -4.41
C SER A 117 -14.76 2.53 -5.28
N GLY A 118 -14.55 2.32 -6.58
CA GLY A 118 -14.28 3.40 -7.54
C GLY A 118 -12.86 3.93 -7.58
N CYS A 119 -11.94 3.44 -6.72
CA CYS A 119 -10.52 3.74 -6.83
C CYS A 119 -9.84 2.77 -7.78
N ASN A 120 -8.90 3.25 -8.60
CA ASN A 120 -8.08 2.43 -9.49
C ASN A 120 -6.57 2.62 -9.26
N CYS A 121 -6.20 3.46 -8.29
CA CYS A 121 -4.80 3.71 -7.96
C CYS A 121 -4.59 4.18 -6.53
N LEU A 122 -3.33 4.24 -6.15
CA LEU A 122 -2.82 4.91 -4.94
C LEU A 122 -1.91 6.06 -5.34
N ILE A 123 -2.13 7.25 -4.80
CA ILE A 123 -1.14 8.33 -4.87
C ILE A 123 -0.04 8.01 -3.86
N GLU A 124 1.22 8.03 -4.29
CA GLU A 124 2.40 7.82 -3.47
C GLU A 124 2.98 9.18 -3.06
N ILE A 125 2.85 9.52 -1.78
CA ILE A 125 3.38 10.76 -1.21
C ILE A 125 4.67 10.43 -0.44
N PRO A 126 5.83 10.97 -0.85
CA PRO A 126 7.11 10.70 -0.19
C PRO A 126 7.11 11.08 1.29
N ALA A 127 7.91 10.38 2.07
CA ALA A 127 8.13 10.71 3.48
C ALA A 127 8.60 12.16 3.64
N GLY A 128 8.10 12.85 4.67
CA GLY A 128 8.47 14.23 4.98
C GLY A 128 7.81 15.30 4.12
N THR A 129 7.09 14.95 3.05
CA THR A 129 6.34 15.90 2.22
C THR A 129 5.34 16.65 3.07
N SER A 130 5.46 17.98 3.10
CA SER A 130 4.59 18.85 3.91
C SER A 130 3.32 19.25 3.19
N GLU A 131 3.38 19.33 1.87
CA GLU A 131 2.31 19.86 1.05
C GLU A 131 2.39 19.29 -0.37
N VAL A 132 1.23 19.02 -0.97
CA VAL A 132 1.06 18.72 -2.39
C VAL A 132 -0.10 19.58 -2.87
N ARG A 133 0.14 20.42 -3.87
CA ARG A 133 -0.85 21.38 -4.38
C ARG A 133 -1.46 20.89 -5.67
N ARG A 134 -2.66 21.37 -5.95
CA ARG A 134 -3.29 21.18 -7.25
C ARG A 134 -2.34 21.60 -8.38
N GLY A 135 -2.17 20.73 -9.36
CA GLY A 135 -1.25 20.94 -10.49
C GLY A 135 0.13 20.33 -10.30
N ASP A 136 0.49 19.89 -9.09
CA ASP A 136 1.77 19.20 -8.86
C ASP A 136 1.77 17.82 -9.53
N GLN A 137 2.97 17.39 -9.92
CA GLN A 137 3.18 16.01 -10.37
C GLN A 137 3.38 15.08 -9.17
N VAL A 138 2.65 13.98 -9.18
CA VAL A 138 2.74 12.93 -8.16
C VAL A 138 2.92 11.56 -8.80
N SER A 139 3.56 10.65 -8.07
CA SER A 139 3.62 9.24 -8.45
C SER A 139 2.31 8.55 -8.08
N VAL A 140 1.81 7.70 -8.96
CA VAL A 140 0.65 6.84 -8.70
C VAL A 140 0.98 5.38 -8.97
N VAL A 141 0.45 4.50 -8.12
CA VAL A 141 0.51 3.05 -8.27
C VAL A 141 -0.86 2.58 -8.74
N LEU A 142 -0.92 1.98 -9.93
CA LEU A 142 -2.19 1.44 -10.46
C LEU A 142 -2.54 0.11 -9.78
N PHE A 143 -3.82 -0.10 -9.53
CA PHE A 143 -4.35 -1.42 -9.16
C PHE A 143 -4.33 -2.38 -10.36
N ALA A 144 -4.17 -3.67 -10.07
CA ALA A 144 -4.27 -4.72 -11.09
C ALA A 144 -5.72 -4.98 -11.49
#